data_cd62119f73be9ba70a74ebfe44bcff65
#
_entry.id   cd62119f73be9ba70a74ebfe44bcff65
#
_cell.length_a   1.000
_cell.length_b   1.000
_cell.length_c   1.000
_cell.angle_alpha   90.00
_cell.angle_beta   90.00
_cell.angle_gamma   90.00
#
_symmetry.space_group_name_H-M   'P 1'
#
loop_
_entity.id
_entity.type
_entity.pdbx_description
1 polymer ?
#
loop_
_entity_poly.entity_id
_entity_poly.type
_entity_poly.pdbx_seq_one_letter_code
_entity_poly.pdbx_strand_id
1 'polypeptide(L)'
;MPTDAASARVVKRSLVIAGHPTSVSLEDAFWRSLRRIAAERALSLNALAAMVDASRGDANLSSAIRVFVLEAQSAAYLEPESTADGALQPDQ
;
A
#
# COMPACT_ATOMS: atom_id res chain seq x y z
N MET A 1 -15.52 1.46 -14.76
CA MET A 1 -14.62 2.55 -15.14
C MET A 1 -13.33 2.01 -15.69
N PRO A 2 -13.00 2.34 -16.91
CA PRO A 2 -11.78 1.82 -17.49
C PRO A 2 -10.55 2.41 -16.83
N THR A 3 -9.50 1.63 -16.81
CA THR A 3 -8.25 2.07 -16.25
C THR A 3 -7.60 3.04 -17.22
N ASP A 4 -7.17 4.16 -16.67
CA ASP A 4 -6.40 5.11 -17.44
C ASP A 4 -5.07 4.47 -17.83
N ALA A 5 -4.66 4.62 -19.08
CA ALA A 5 -3.40 4.08 -19.54
C ALA A 5 -2.23 4.59 -18.71
N ALA A 6 -2.29 5.85 -18.26
CA ALA A 6 -1.24 6.42 -17.43
C ALA A 6 -1.16 5.70 -16.08
N SER A 7 -2.29 5.23 -15.55
CA SER A 7 -2.30 4.52 -14.27
C SER A 7 -1.58 3.20 -14.33
N ALA A 8 -1.52 2.58 -15.49
CA ALA A 8 -0.85 1.29 -15.66
C ALA A 8 0.63 1.45 -16.00
N ARG A 9 1.11 2.68 -16.20
CA ARG A 9 2.52 2.91 -16.51
C ARG A 9 3.38 2.62 -15.30
N VAL A 10 4.45 1.88 -15.50
CA VAL A 10 5.41 1.61 -14.44
C VAL A 10 6.32 2.83 -14.28
N VAL A 11 6.44 3.32 -13.06
CA VAL A 11 7.25 4.49 -12.74
C VAL A 11 8.30 4.07 -11.71
N LYS A 12 9.54 4.39 -11.99
CA LYS A 12 10.65 4.08 -11.09
C LYS A 12 10.95 5.30 -10.26
N ARG A 13 10.97 5.13 -8.94
CA ARG A 13 11.30 6.22 -8.02
C ARG A 13 12.31 5.73 -7.01
N SER A 14 13.11 6.67 -6.52
CA SER A 14 14.09 6.39 -5.48
C SER A 14 13.49 6.75 -4.13
N LEU A 15 13.54 5.82 -3.20
CA LEU A 15 13.08 6.03 -1.83
C LEU A 15 14.26 5.82 -0.89
N VAL A 16 14.23 6.49 0.26
CA VAL A 16 15.23 6.25 1.29
C VAL A 16 14.60 5.32 2.31
N ILE A 17 15.11 4.10 2.39
CA ILE A 17 14.56 3.07 3.26
C ILE A 17 15.66 2.64 4.22
N ALA A 18 15.41 2.83 5.51
CA ALA A 18 16.37 2.51 6.55
C ALA A 18 17.73 3.16 6.29
N GLY A 19 17.71 4.38 5.79
CA GLY A 19 18.92 5.15 5.51
C GLY A 19 19.59 4.83 4.18
N HIS A 20 19.02 3.93 3.38
CA HIS A 20 19.64 3.53 2.11
C HIS A 20 18.76 3.94 0.93
N PRO A 21 19.35 4.56 -0.10
CA PRO A 21 18.60 4.83 -1.32
C PRO A 21 18.20 3.51 -1.99
N THR A 22 16.95 3.40 -2.35
CA THR A 22 16.42 2.17 -2.94
C THR A 22 15.54 2.53 -4.13
N SER A 23 15.80 1.93 -5.28
CA SER A 23 14.96 2.14 -6.46
C SER A 23 13.79 1.19 -6.44
N VAL A 24 12.60 1.73 -6.63
CA VAL A 24 11.38 0.93 -6.61
C VAL A 24 10.57 1.26 -7.85
N SER A 25 10.11 0.25 -8.56
CA SER A 25 9.26 0.42 -9.74
C SER A 25 7.87 -0.10 -9.44
N LEU A 26 6.89 0.77 -9.61
CA LEU A 26 5.49 0.44 -9.39
C LEU A 26 4.67 1.13 -10.47
N GLU A 27 3.54 0.54 -10.79
CA GLU A 27 2.56 1.22 -11.64
C GLU A 27 2.12 2.51 -10.96
N ASP A 28 1.84 3.53 -11.77
CA ASP A 28 1.48 4.84 -11.24
C ASP A 28 0.31 4.76 -10.25
N ALA A 29 -0.66 3.90 -10.51
CA ALA A 29 -1.81 3.74 -9.61
C ALA A 29 -1.36 3.30 -8.21
N PHE A 30 -0.36 2.44 -8.12
CA PHE A 30 0.15 2.01 -6.83
C PHE A 30 0.91 3.13 -6.12
N TRP A 31 1.65 3.96 -6.86
CA TRP A 31 2.31 5.10 -6.25
C TRP A 31 1.28 6.07 -5.65
N ARG A 32 0.20 6.32 -6.38
CA ARG A 32 -0.84 7.23 -5.89
C ARG A 32 -1.52 6.66 -4.65
N SER A 33 -1.83 5.36 -4.67
CA SER A 33 -2.45 4.72 -3.52
C SER A 33 -1.52 4.72 -2.31
N LEU A 34 -0.25 4.46 -2.54
CA LEU A 34 0.72 4.44 -1.44
C LEU A 34 0.85 5.81 -0.80
N ARG A 35 0.89 6.87 -1.61
CA ARG A 35 0.94 8.24 -1.08
C ARG A 35 -0.31 8.58 -0.28
N ARG A 36 -1.47 8.16 -0.76
CA ARG A 36 -2.72 8.41 -0.06
C ARG A 36 -2.74 7.70 1.29
N ILE A 37 -2.30 6.45 1.32
CA ILE A 37 -2.26 5.69 2.57
C ILE A 37 -1.29 6.34 3.55
N ALA A 38 -0.14 6.79 3.07
CA ALA A 38 0.83 7.46 3.91
C ALA A 38 0.22 8.72 4.53
N ALA A 39 -0.45 9.51 3.71
CA ALA A 39 -1.10 10.74 4.20
C ALA A 39 -2.17 10.43 5.24
N GLU A 40 -2.96 9.39 5.01
CA GLU A 40 -4.00 8.99 5.95
C GLU A 40 -3.42 8.56 7.29
N ARG A 41 -2.22 8.03 7.29
CA ARG A 41 -1.56 7.56 8.50
C ARG A 41 -0.60 8.58 9.08
N ALA A 42 -0.55 9.77 8.50
CA ALA A 42 0.37 10.84 8.91
C ALA A 42 1.83 10.39 8.84
N LEU A 43 2.18 9.62 7.81
CA LEU A 43 3.52 9.13 7.59
C LEU A 43 4.08 9.71 6.30
N SER A 44 5.40 9.84 6.24
CA SER A 44 6.04 10.14 4.97
C SER A 44 6.01 8.90 4.10
N LEU A 45 6.16 9.08 2.80
CA LEU A 45 6.23 7.96 1.88
C LEU A 45 7.40 7.05 2.22
N ASN A 46 8.55 7.63 2.56
CA ASN A 46 9.72 6.85 2.95
C ASN A 46 9.46 6.04 4.21
N ALA A 47 8.77 6.62 5.18
CA ALA A 47 8.46 5.92 6.43
C ALA A 47 7.53 4.74 6.16
N LEU A 48 6.51 4.94 5.34
CA LEU A 48 5.58 3.85 5.02
C LEU A 48 6.29 2.74 4.26
N ALA A 49 7.13 3.11 3.28
CA ALA A 49 7.88 2.12 2.52
C ALA A 49 8.84 1.33 3.44
N ALA A 50 9.44 1.99 4.42
CA ALA A 50 10.31 1.31 5.36
C ALA A 50 9.55 0.29 6.20
N MET A 51 8.31 0.61 6.59
CA MET A 51 7.48 -0.34 7.33
C MET A 51 7.17 -1.59 6.50
N VAL A 52 6.85 -1.38 5.23
CA VAL A 52 6.58 -2.51 4.34
C VAL A 52 7.85 -3.34 4.13
N ASP A 53 8.98 -2.67 3.95
CA ASP A 53 10.25 -3.35 3.76
C ASP A 53 10.59 -4.22 4.96
N ALA A 54 10.34 -3.72 6.16
CA ALA A 54 10.66 -4.46 7.38
C ALA A 54 9.85 -5.73 7.53
N SER A 55 8.66 -5.78 6.93
CA SER A 55 7.76 -6.92 7.08
C SER A 55 7.72 -7.83 5.85
N ARG A 56 8.52 -7.55 4.82
CA ARG A 56 8.37 -8.28 3.55
C ARG A 56 9.01 -9.67 3.54
N GLY A 57 9.88 -9.95 4.48
CA GLY A 57 10.58 -11.23 4.46
C GLY A 57 11.39 -11.40 3.19
N ASP A 58 11.18 -12.50 2.47
CA ASP A 58 11.90 -12.79 1.24
C ASP A 58 11.26 -12.20 -0.01
N ALA A 59 10.10 -11.59 0.13
CA ALA A 59 9.40 -11.03 -1.02
C ALA A 59 10.15 -9.81 -1.53
N ASN A 60 10.08 -9.58 -2.84
CA ASN A 60 10.68 -8.39 -3.37
C ASN A 60 9.84 -7.17 -2.96
N LEU A 61 10.50 -6.02 -2.84
CA LEU A 61 9.86 -4.85 -2.25
C LEU A 61 8.69 -4.34 -3.09
N SER A 62 8.82 -4.33 -4.41
CA SER A 62 7.71 -3.89 -5.26
C SER A 62 6.48 -4.77 -5.06
N SER A 63 6.68 -6.08 -5.00
CA SER A 63 5.58 -7.00 -4.75
C SER A 63 4.98 -6.80 -3.37
N ALA A 64 5.83 -6.61 -2.36
CA ALA A 64 5.35 -6.39 -1.00
C ALA A 64 4.52 -5.12 -0.91
N ILE A 65 4.93 -4.07 -1.61
CA ILE A 65 4.18 -2.82 -1.63
C ILE A 65 2.83 -3.01 -2.30
N ARG A 66 2.79 -3.72 -3.44
CA ARG A 66 1.52 -3.97 -4.12
C ARG A 66 0.54 -4.73 -3.22
N VAL A 67 1.03 -5.75 -2.56
CA VAL A 67 0.19 -6.53 -1.65
C VAL A 67 -0.28 -5.66 -0.48
N PHE A 68 0.62 -4.87 0.07
CA PHE A 68 0.26 -3.96 1.16
C PHE A 68 -0.85 -3.00 0.74
N VAL A 69 -0.71 -2.39 -0.43
CA VAL A 69 -1.73 -1.45 -0.93
C VAL A 69 -3.07 -2.15 -1.09
N LEU A 70 -3.05 -3.32 -1.68
CA LEU A 70 -4.28 -4.08 -1.90
C LEU A 70 -4.94 -4.42 -0.57
N GLU A 71 -4.19 -4.89 0.39
CA GLU A 71 -4.74 -5.26 1.69
C GLU A 71 -5.24 -4.04 2.46
N ALA A 72 -4.51 -2.94 2.38
CA ALA A 72 -4.93 -1.72 3.06
C ALA A 72 -6.23 -1.19 2.50
N GLN A 73 -6.38 -1.22 1.18
CA GLN A 73 -7.60 -0.77 0.55
C GLN A 73 -8.76 -1.70 0.83
N SER A 74 -8.53 -3.00 0.85
CA SER A 74 -9.57 -3.96 1.15
C SER A 74 -10.05 -3.81 2.58
N ALA A 75 -9.14 -3.63 3.51
CA ALA A 75 -9.52 -3.44 4.91
C ALA A 75 -10.37 -2.18 5.08
N ALA A 76 -9.96 -1.09 4.44
CA ALA A 76 -10.71 0.15 4.53
C ALA A 76 -12.10 0.00 3.93
N TYR A 77 -12.19 -0.74 2.84
CA TYR A 77 -13.45 -0.92 2.17
C TYR A 77 -14.41 -1.79 2.97
N LEU A 78 -13.91 -2.81 3.64
CA LEU A 78 -14.75 -3.75 4.38
C LEU A 78 -15.07 -3.30 5.79
N GLU A 79 -14.26 -2.45 6.35
CA GLU A 79 -14.37 -2.08 7.74
C GLU A 79 -15.74 -1.53 8.14
N PRO A 80 -16.34 -0.63 7.39
CA PRO A 80 -17.63 -0.10 7.82
C PRO A 80 -18.69 -1.18 7.96
N GLU A 81 -18.64 -2.18 7.14
CA GLU A 81 -19.63 -3.23 7.20
C GLU A 81 -19.38 -4.12 8.40
N SER A 82 -18.13 -4.41 8.68
CA SER A 82 -17.85 -5.31 9.76
C SER A 82 -18.22 -4.71 11.10
N THR A 83 -18.17 -3.41 11.23
CA THR A 83 -18.59 -2.83 12.49
C THR A 83 -20.05 -2.93 12.70
N ALA A 84 -20.80 -3.03 11.69
CA ALA A 84 -22.21 -3.14 11.86
C ALA A 84 -22.58 -4.44 12.46
N ASP A 85 -21.88 -5.33 12.41
CA ASP A 85 -22.24 -6.55 12.86
C ASP A 85 -21.52 -7.11 13.81
N GLY A 86 -21.26 -6.83 13.97
CA GLY A 86 -20.82 -7.24 14.44
C GLY A 86 -20.75 -8.09 14.81
N ALA A 87 -20.86 -8.00 14.65
CA ALA A 87 -20.92 -8.56 14.72
C ALA A 87 -20.99 -9.46 14.67
N LEU A 88 -21.03 -9.49 14.63
CA LEU A 88 -21.24 -10.20 14.34
C LEU A 88 -20.74 -11.16 14.39
N GLN A 89 -20.49 -11.24 14.58
CA GLN A 89 -20.22 -11.98 14.45
C GLN A 89 -19.75 -12.74 14.81
N PRO A 90 -19.82 -12.89 15.09
CA PRO A 90 -19.51 -13.64 15.27
C PRO A 90 -19.17 -14.55 15.48
N ASP A 91 -19.34 -14.62 15.44
CA ASP A 91 -19.25 -15.14 15.28
C ASP A 91 -19.05 -15.59 15.21
N GLN A 92 -19.13 -15.50 15.20
CA GLN A 92 -19.20 -15.63 14.74
C GLN A 92 -18.95 -15.97 14.68
#